data_b731cb5a4c48558ab1897b9259d9855f
#
_entry.id   b731cb5a4c48558ab1897b9259d9855f
#
_cell.length_a   1.000
_cell.length_b   1.000
_cell.length_c   1.000
_cell.angle_alpha   90.00
_cell.angle_beta   90.00
_cell.angle_gamma   90.00
#
_symmetry.space_group_name_H-M   'P 1'
#
loop_
_entity.id
_entity.type
_entity.pdbx_description
1 polymer ?
#
loop_
_entity_poly.entity_id
_entity_poly.type
_entity_poly.pdbx_seq_one_letter_code
_entity_poly.pdbx_strand_id
1 'polypeptide(L)'
;MNTSNITNYKPKDFAELLGVSVKTLQRWDRDGILKANRTPTDRRYYTYDQYLQFKGIQTENDIRDTVIYARVSTRNQKDDLQNQVEFLKQFCNAKGIIVNQCVEDFGSGLNYNRKKWNRLLDEVMANKIKTIVISNKDRFIRFGYDWFEKFCGKFNTKIIIVNNETLSPNEELVQDIISILHVFSCRLYGLRKYKNQIKEDEEIAKELQNGNKPIA
;
A
#
# COMPACT_ATOMS: atom_id res chain seq x y z
N MET A 1 -9.14 -22.34 -21.45
CA MET A 1 -9.81 -21.14 -21.98
C MET A 1 -11.20 -21.08 -21.35
N ASN A 2 -11.34 -20.40 -20.21
CA ASN A 2 -12.65 -20.16 -19.61
C ASN A 2 -13.12 -18.79 -20.10
N THR A 3 -13.98 -18.80 -21.12
CA THR A 3 -14.75 -17.63 -21.52
C THR A 3 -15.80 -17.39 -20.43
N SER A 4 -15.51 -16.49 -19.48
CA SER A 4 -16.54 -15.94 -18.61
C SER A 4 -17.58 -15.25 -19.51
N ASN A 5 -18.81 -15.76 -19.52
CA ASN A 5 -19.95 -15.16 -20.21
C ASN A 5 -20.24 -13.81 -19.56
N ILE A 6 -19.58 -12.73 -20.05
CA ILE A 6 -19.90 -11.36 -19.65
C ILE A 6 -21.26 -11.03 -20.26
N THR A 7 -22.32 -11.26 -19.52
CA THR A 7 -23.66 -10.91 -19.95
C THR A 7 -23.88 -9.42 -19.71
N ASN A 8 -23.98 -8.66 -20.79
CA ASN A 8 -24.27 -7.24 -20.75
C ASN A 8 -25.79 -7.00 -20.75
N TYR A 9 -26.27 -6.28 -19.75
CA TYR A 9 -27.68 -5.94 -19.59
C TYR A 9 -27.97 -4.51 -20.05
N LYS A 10 -29.07 -4.32 -20.76
CA LYS A 10 -29.63 -2.97 -21.00
C LYS A 10 -30.16 -2.41 -19.66
N PRO A 11 -30.25 -1.08 -19.51
CA PRO A 11 -30.74 -0.47 -18.28
C PRO A 11 -32.11 -0.98 -17.82
N LYS A 12 -33.00 -1.32 -18.76
CA LYS A 12 -34.33 -1.85 -18.46
C LYS A 12 -34.23 -3.24 -17.79
N ASP A 13 -33.48 -4.13 -18.42
CA ASP A 13 -33.34 -5.53 -17.98
C ASP A 13 -32.59 -5.60 -16.64
N PHE A 14 -31.61 -4.71 -16.46
CA PHE A 14 -30.86 -4.63 -15.21
C PHE A 14 -31.67 -4.01 -14.06
N ALA A 15 -32.54 -3.04 -14.36
CA ALA A 15 -33.47 -2.49 -13.37
C ALA A 15 -34.45 -3.54 -12.89
N GLU A 16 -34.99 -4.36 -13.79
CA GLU A 16 -35.86 -5.48 -13.46
C GLU A 16 -35.16 -6.52 -12.59
N LEU A 17 -33.91 -6.88 -12.93
CA LEU A 17 -33.06 -7.81 -12.18
C LEU A 17 -32.80 -7.33 -10.74
N LEU A 18 -32.64 -6.03 -10.53
CA LEU A 18 -32.46 -5.43 -9.20
C LEU A 18 -33.75 -5.14 -8.44
N GLY A 19 -34.90 -5.19 -9.11
CA GLY A 19 -36.20 -4.83 -8.53
C GLY A 19 -36.37 -3.31 -8.35
N VAL A 20 -35.76 -2.49 -9.23
CA VAL A 20 -35.81 -1.02 -9.16
C VAL A 20 -36.26 -0.39 -10.48
N SER A 21 -36.60 0.90 -10.48
CA SER A 21 -36.93 1.60 -11.73
C SER A 21 -35.66 2.01 -12.50
N VAL A 22 -35.81 2.15 -13.82
CA VAL A 22 -34.74 2.69 -14.67
C VAL A 22 -34.31 4.12 -14.22
N LYS A 23 -35.24 4.93 -13.73
CA LYS A 23 -34.94 6.25 -13.16
C LYS A 23 -34.05 6.15 -11.92
N THR A 24 -34.25 5.14 -11.10
CA THR A 24 -33.40 4.85 -9.92
C THR A 24 -31.99 4.50 -10.35
N LEU A 25 -31.81 3.65 -11.36
CA LEU A 25 -30.48 3.33 -11.91
C LEU A 25 -29.78 4.56 -12.48
N GLN A 26 -30.50 5.43 -13.19
CA GLN A 26 -29.96 6.67 -13.74
C GLN A 26 -29.53 7.65 -12.64
N ARG A 27 -30.26 7.69 -11.51
CA ARG A 27 -29.87 8.46 -10.33
C ARG A 27 -28.60 7.89 -9.72
N TRP A 28 -28.54 6.58 -9.49
CA TRP A 28 -27.38 5.90 -8.93
C TRP A 28 -26.12 6.04 -9.79
N ASP A 29 -26.26 6.05 -11.13
CA ASP A 29 -25.16 6.35 -12.05
C ASP A 29 -24.62 7.78 -11.84
N ARG A 30 -25.50 8.78 -11.66
CA ARG A 30 -25.09 10.17 -11.39
C ARG A 30 -24.47 10.35 -10.02
N ASP A 31 -25.06 9.72 -8.99
CA ASP A 31 -24.66 9.85 -7.60
C ASP A 31 -23.41 8.97 -7.28
N GLY A 32 -22.93 8.18 -8.26
CA GLY A 32 -21.76 7.33 -8.11
C GLY A 32 -22.00 6.04 -7.30
N ILE A 33 -23.26 5.75 -6.93
CA ILE A 33 -23.63 4.54 -6.16
C ILE A 33 -23.45 3.28 -7.00
N LEU A 34 -23.90 3.33 -8.28
CA LEU A 34 -23.75 2.25 -9.24
C LEU A 34 -23.50 2.85 -10.63
N LYS A 35 -22.24 3.03 -11.00
CA LYS A 35 -21.86 3.59 -12.30
C LYS A 35 -22.18 2.65 -13.43
N ALA A 36 -22.88 3.17 -14.45
CA ALA A 36 -23.11 2.44 -15.70
C ALA A 36 -21.83 2.40 -16.55
N ASN A 37 -21.59 1.26 -17.20
CA ASN A 37 -20.64 1.19 -18.29
C ASN A 37 -21.21 1.90 -19.53
N ARG A 38 -20.34 2.38 -20.43
CA ARG A 38 -20.71 3.06 -21.66
C ARG A 38 -20.18 2.32 -22.88
N THR A 39 -21.04 2.20 -23.89
CA THR A 39 -20.58 1.79 -25.22
C THR A 39 -19.83 2.93 -25.90
N PRO A 40 -19.07 2.70 -26.99
CA PRO A 40 -18.47 3.77 -27.79
C PRO A 40 -19.49 4.81 -28.30
N THR A 41 -20.78 4.47 -28.37
CA THR A 41 -21.90 5.35 -28.74
C THR A 41 -22.60 5.97 -27.53
N ASP A 42 -21.95 6.00 -26.37
CA ASP A 42 -22.41 6.53 -25.07
C ASP A 42 -23.70 5.91 -24.52
N ARG A 43 -24.08 4.71 -24.96
CA ARG A 43 -25.22 3.99 -24.41
C ARG A 43 -24.82 3.26 -23.11
N ARG A 44 -25.68 3.39 -22.08
CA ARG A 44 -25.51 2.70 -20.79
C ARG A 44 -25.73 1.21 -20.92
N TYR A 45 -24.87 0.43 -20.27
CA TYR A 45 -25.08 -0.99 -20.02
C TYR A 45 -24.50 -1.37 -18.64
N TYR A 46 -24.96 -2.49 -18.12
CA TYR A 46 -24.51 -3.04 -16.85
C TYR A 46 -24.10 -4.50 -17.05
N THR A 47 -23.22 -5.02 -16.16
CA THR A 47 -22.75 -6.39 -16.20
C THR A 47 -23.35 -7.21 -15.08
N TYR A 48 -23.35 -8.55 -15.22
CA TYR A 48 -23.78 -9.46 -14.16
C TYR A 48 -22.90 -9.31 -12.90
N ASP A 49 -21.61 -9.06 -13.08
CA ASP A 49 -20.68 -8.80 -11.96
C ASP A 49 -21.12 -7.58 -11.13
N GLN A 50 -21.58 -6.51 -11.78
CA GLN A 50 -22.14 -5.34 -11.09
C GLN A 50 -23.40 -5.70 -10.28
N TYR A 51 -24.22 -6.60 -10.77
CA TYR A 51 -25.37 -7.11 -10.01
C TYR A 51 -24.92 -7.87 -8.76
N LEU A 52 -23.99 -8.80 -8.90
CA LEU A 52 -23.46 -9.58 -7.78
C LEU A 52 -22.78 -8.69 -6.75
N GLN A 53 -21.97 -7.74 -7.18
CA GLN A 53 -21.33 -6.75 -6.34
C GLN A 53 -22.34 -5.88 -5.56
N PHE A 54 -23.40 -5.42 -6.25
CA PHE A 54 -24.46 -4.64 -5.59
C PHE A 54 -25.24 -5.46 -4.57
N LYS A 55 -25.46 -6.74 -4.81
CA LYS A 55 -26.09 -7.68 -3.87
C LYS A 55 -25.16 -8.13 -2.74
N GLY A 56 -23.89 -7.73 -2.75
CA GLY A 56 -22.88 -8.19 -1.77
C GLY A 56 -22.49 -9.66 -1.97
N ILE A 57 -22.80 -10.24 -3.14
CA ILE A 57 -22.39 -11.59 -3.50
C ILE A 57 -21.00 -11.52 -4.10
N GLN A 58 -20.02 -12.19 -3.48
CA GLN A 58 -18.65 -12.25 -4.01
C GLN A 58 -18.66 -13.00 -5.34
N THR A 59 -18.15 -12.37 -6.40
CA THR A 59 -17.97 -13.01 -7.70
C THR A 59 -16.69 -13.82 -7.71
N GLU A 60 -16.60 -14.83 -8.58
CA GLU A 60 -15.35 -15.56 -8.84
C GLU A 60 -14.20 -14.60 -9.27
N ASN A 61 -14.52 -13.43 -9.85
CA ASN A 61 -13.56 -12.36 -10.15
C ASN A 61 -13.07 -11.60 -8.90
N ASP A 62 -13.65 -11.80 -7.74
CA ASP A 62 -13.24 -11.23 -6.48
C ASP A 62 -12.33 -12.19 -5.66
N ILE A 63 -11.82 -13.27 -6.32
CA ILE A 63 -10.85 -14.22 -5.78
C ILE A 63 -9.45 -13.55 -5.78
N ARG A 64 -9.40 -12.34 -5.22
CA ARG A 64 -8.13 -11.67 -4.94
C ARG A 64 -7.78 -11.87 -3.49
N ASP A 65 -6.51 -12.12 -3.24
CA ASP A 65 -6.01 -12.44 -1.93
C ASP A 65 -6.03 -11.25 -0.97
N THR A 66 -6.30 -11.55 0.29
CA THR A 66 -5.96 -10.68 1.40
C THR A 66 -4.65 -11.16 2.02
N VAL A 67 -3.67 -10.27 2.09
CA VAL A 67 -2.31 -10.56 2.52
C VAL A 67 -1.99 -9.78 3.78
N ILE A 68 -1.52 -10.47 4.82
CA ILE A 68 -0.83 -9.85 5.95
C ILE A 68 0.62 -9.62 5.52
N TYR A 69 1.12 -8.40 5.71
CA TYR A 69 2.54 -8.09 5.55
C TYR A 69 3.12 -7.63 6.89
N ALA A 70 4.15 -8.32 7.35
CA ALA A 70 4.88 -8.02 8.56
C ALA A 70 6.40 -7.95 8.28
N ARG A 71 7.09 -7.05 8.98
CA ARG A 71 8.52 -6.83 8.77
C ARG A 71 9.23 -6.48 10.08
N VAL A 72 10.45 -6.98 10.21
CA VAL A 72 11.44 -6.52 11.20
C VAL A 72 12.77 -6.24 10.52
N SER A 73 13.60 -5.41 11.13
CA SER A 73 14.88 -4.99 10.53
C SER A 73 15.92 -6.09 10.51
N THR A 74 15.97 -6.93 11.54
CA THR A 74 16.99 -7.97 11.70
C THR A 74 16.37 -9.34 11.99
N ARG A 75 17.14 -10.40 11.76
CA ARG A 75 16.71 -11.77 12.07
C ARG A 75 16.61 -12.05 13.58
N ASN A 76 17.30 -11.27 14.40
CA ASN A 76 17.23 -11.41 15.85
C ASN A 76 15.86 -11.01 16.42
N GLN A 77 15.08 -10.26 15.66
CA GLN A 77 13.72 -9.83 16.00
C GLN A 77 12.64 -10.81 15.48
N LYS A 78 12.98 -12.10 15.38
CA LYS A 78 12.05 -13.11 14.86
C LYS A 78 10.79 -13.24 15.73
N ASP A 79 10.93 -13.14 17.03
CA ASP A 79 9.79 -13.22 17.96
C ASP A 79 8.86 -12.02 17.79
N ASP A 80 9.42 -10.82 17.60
CA ASP A 80 8.64 -9.60 17.29
C ASP A 80 7.89 -9.73 15.97
N LEU A 81 8.51 -10.37 14.96
CA LEU A 81 7.86 -10.65 13.69
C LEU A 81 6.67 -11.59 13.86
N GLN A 82 6.83 -12.65 14.63
CA GLN A 82 5.75 -13.59 14.93
C GLN A 82 4.62 -12.91 15.71
N ASN A 83 4.95 -12.10 16.72
CA ASN A 83 3.97 -11.33 17.48
C ASN A 83 3.17 -10.36 16.57
N GLN A 84 3.85 -9.70 15.59
CA GLN A 84 3.16 -8.87 14.61
C GLN A 84 2.18 -9.66 13.76
N VAL A 85 2.59 -10.83 13.25
CA VAL A 85 1.74 -11.68 12.41
C VAL A 85 0.54 -12.18 13.21
N GLU A 86 0.75 -12.64 14.43
CA GLU A 86 -0.31 -13.15 15.30
C GLU A 86 -1.32 -12.05 15.63
N PHE A 87 -0.85 -10.86 16.01
CA PHE A 87 -1.69 -9.69 16.23
C PHE A 87 -2.56 -9.34 15.01
N LEU A 88 -1.94 -9.33 13.82
CA LEU A 88 -2.66 -9.02 12.58
C LEU A 88 -3.68 -10.10 12.22
N LYS A 89 -3.37 -11.39 12.47
CA LYS A 89 -4.32 -12.50 12.30
C LYS A 89 -5.52 -12.37 13.24
N GLN A 90 -5.27 -12.06 14.52
CA GLN A 90 -6.34 -11.84 15.51
C GLN A 90 -7.23 -10.67 15.11
N PHE A 91 -6.64 -9.56 14.65
CA PHE A 91 -7.40 -8.42 14.12
C PHE A 91 -8.26 -8.82 12.91
N CYS A 92 -7.70 -9.54 11.95
CA CYS A 92 -8.44 -9.99 10.77
C CYS A 92 -9.60 -10.92 11.16
N ASN A 93 -9.36 -11.88 12.06
CA ASN A 93 -10.39 -12.78 12.58
C ASN A 93 -11.53 -12.01 13.27
N ALA A 94 -11.19 -11.05 14.14
CA ALA A 94 -12.17 -10.22 14.83
C ALA A 94 -13.02 -9.36 13.87
N LYS A 95 -12.48 -9.02 12.69
CA LYS A 95 -13.17 -8.26 11.64
C LYS A 95 -13.84 -9.14 10.58
N GLY A 96 -13.75 -10.46 10.69
CA GLY A 96 -14.27 -11.39 9.68
C GLY A 96 -13.51 -11.32 8.33
N ILE A 97 -12.26 -10.89 8.35
CA ILE A 97 -11.41 -10.80 7.16
C ILE A 97 -10.68 -12.12 6.98
N ILE A 98 -10.93 -12.80 5.85
CA ILE A 98 -10.23 -14.03 5.50
C ILE A 98 -8.84 -13.67 4.97
N VAL A 99 -7.80 -14.21 5.61
CA VAL A 99 -6.39 -14.02 5.21
C VAL A 99 -5.94 -15.21 4.36
N ASN A 100 -5.47 -14.93 3.15
CA ASN A 100 -5.00 -15.95 2.21
C ASN A 100 -3.50 -16.21 2.36
N GLN A 101 -2.71 -15.14 2.62
CA GLN A 101 -1.25 -15.22 2.71
C GLN A 101 -0.72 -14.36 3.86
N CYS A 102 0.41 -14.81 4.43
CA CYS A 102 1.24 -14.01 5.34
C CYS A 102 2.62 -13.84 4.71
N VAL A 103 3.02 -12.60 4.49
CA VAL A 103 4.34 -12.24 3.97
C VAL A 103 5.17 -11.66 5.11
N GLU A 104 6.23 -12.39 5.46
CA GLU A 104 7.15 -12.03 6.54
C GLU A 104 8.49 -11.62 5.93
N ASP A 105 8.97 -10.43 6.23
CA ASP A 105 10.21 -9.90 5.66
C ASP A 105 11.23 -9.51 6.72
N PHE A 106 12.51 -9.68 6.39
CA PHE A 106 13.64 -9.22 7.19
C PHE A 106 14.41 -8.16 6.40
N GLY A 107 14.58 -7.00 6.98
CA GLY A 107 15.32 -5.88 6.39
C GLY A 107 14.73 -4.54 6.78
N SER A 108 15.54 -3.49 6.69
CA SER A 108 15.11 -2.11 6.97
C SER A 108 13.95 -1.67 6.07
N GLY A 109 13.09 -0.80 6.57
CA GLY A 109 12.04 -0.11 5.82
C GLY A 109 12.58 0.78 4.70
N LEU A 110 13.87 1.11 4.72
CA LEU A 110 14.60 1.84 3.67
C LEU A 110 15.05 0.93 2.53
N ASN A 111 15.07 -0.39 2.74
CA ASN A 111 15.49 -1.33 1.72
C ASN A 111 14.34 -1.65 0.76
N TYR A 112 14.33 -1.01 -0.39
CA TYR A 112 13.34 -1.25 -1.46
C TYR A 112 13.62 -2.53 -2.27
N ASN A 113 14.78 -3.21 -2.05
CA ASN A 113 15.16 -4.44 -2.73
C ASN A 113 14.77 -5.71 -1.95
N ARG A 114 13.85 -5.61 -1.00
CA ARG A 114 13.29 -6.77 -0.28
C ARG A 114 12.54 -7.68 -1.25
N LYS A 115 12.99 -8.91 -1.40
CA LYS A 115 12.48 -9.84 -2.41
C LYS A 115 10.99 -10.14 -2.23
N LYS A 116 10.54 -10.39 -0.98
CA LYS A 116 9.14 -10.73 -0.71
C LYS A 116 8.22 -9.51 -0.88
N TRP A 117 8.69 -8.33 -0.48
CA TRP A 117 7.96 -7.08 -0.68
C TRP A 117 7.80 -6.74 -2.17
N ASN A 118 8.87 -6.87 -2.97
CA ASN A 118 8.79 -6.65 -4.41
C ASN A 118 7.84 -7.67 -5.07
N ARG A 119 7.91 -8.96 -4.68
CA ARG A 119 6.96 -9.96 -5.16
C ARG A 119 5.51 -9.60 -4.83
N LEU A 120 5.24 -9.10 -3.61
CA LEU A 120 3.90 -8.63 -3.24
C LEU A 120 3.44 -7.49 -4.14
N LEU A 121 4.32 -6.54 -4.49
CA LEU A 121 3.99 -5.47 -5.44
C LEU A 121 3.74 -6.00 -6.86
N ASP A 122 4.49 -7.00 -7.32
CA ASP A 122 4.24 -7.66 -8.60
C ASP A 122 2.85 -8.34 -8.60
N GLU A 123 2.45 -8.96 -7.50
CA GLU A 123 1.13 -9.57 -7.33
C GLU A 123 0.01 -8.49 -7.29
N VAL A 124 0.28 -7.32 -6.70
CA VAL A 124 -0.62 -6.15 -6.77
C VAL A 124 -0.78 -5.68 -8.22
N MET A 125 0.32 -5.50 -8.95
CA MET A 125 0.28 -5.11 -10.37
C MET A 125 -0.44 -6.13 -11.24
N ALA A 126 -0.32 -7.42 -10.91
CA ALA A 126 -1.04 -8.50 -11.56
C ALA A 126 -2.54 -8.57 -11.13
N ASN A 127 -3.02 -7.61 -10.32
CA ASN A 127 -4.39 -7.53 -9.80
C ASN A 127 -4.83 -8.79 -9.02
N LYS A 128 -3.89 -9.47 -8.35
CA LYS A 128 -4.14 -10.67 -7.54
C LYS A 128 -4.47 -10.35 -6.09
N ILE A 129 -4.10 -9.16 -5.61
CA ILE A 129 -4.26 -8.75 -4.22
C ILE A 129 -5.43 -7.77 -4.08
N LYS A 130 -6.36 -8.10 -3.18
CA LYS A 130 -7.49 -7.23 -2.81
C LYS A 130 -7.12 -6.31 -1.66
N THR A 131 -6.47 -6.87 -0.65
CA THR A 131 -6.19 -6.16 0.59
C THR A 131 -4.81 -6.53 1.13
N ILE A 132 -4.06 -5.53 1.56
CA ILE A 132 -2.83 -5.70 2.33
C ILE A 132 -3.10 -5.19 3.74
N VAL A 133 -2.85 -6.01 4.77
CA VAL A 133 -3.02 -5.64 6.17
C VAL A 133 -1.65 -5.52 6.82
N ILE A 134 -1.40 -4.37 7.45
CA ILE A 134 -0.14 -4.02 8.11
C ILE A 134 -0.38 -3.46 9.50
N SER A 135 0.57 -3.60 10.40
CA SER A 135 0.48 -3.01 11.75
C SER A 135 0.63 -1.48 11.70
N ASN A 136 1.68 -0.99 11.08
CA ASN A 136 1.98 0.44 10.93
C ASN A 136 2.50 0.74 9.53
N LYS A 137 2.45 1.99 9.09
CA LYS A 137 2.95 2.46 7.78
C LYS A 137 4.44 2.10 7.58
N ASP A 138 5.26 2.28 8.60
CA ASP A 138 6.69 2.01 8.57
C ASP A 138 7.05 0.52 8.44
N ARG A 139 6.13 -0.37 8.74
CA ARG A 139 6.29 -1.82 8.48
C ARG A 139 6.19 -2.15 7.01
N PHE A 140 5.41 -1.38 6.26
CA PHE A 140 5.33 -1.52 4.79
C PHE A 140 6.54 -0.85 4.13
N ILE A 141 6.73 0.44 4.43
CA ILE A 141 7.82 1.25 3.89
C ILE A 141 8.10 2.44 4.80
N ARG A 142 9.36 2.83 4.95
CA ARG A 142 9.75 3.94 5.85
C ARG A 142 9.38 5.30 5.27
N PHE A 143 9.61 5.51 3.97
CA PHE A 143 9.28 6.75 3.28
C PHE A 143 8.41 6.50 2.06
N GLY A 144 7.58 7.48 1.73
CA GLY A 144 6.75 7.42 0.53
C GLY A 144 5.51 6.53 0.66
N TYR A 145 5.03 6.24 1.89
CA TYR A 145 3.84 5.42 2.10
C TYR A 145 2.63 5.92 1.29
N ASP A 146 2.36 7.22 1.29
CA ASP A 146 1.21 7.80 0.58
C ASP A 146 1.29 7.59 -0.94
N TRP A 147 2.51 7.52 -1.50
CA TRP A 147 2.71 7.17 -2.89
C TRP A 147 2.35 5.70 -3.15
N PHE A 148 2.80 4.79 -2.28
CA PHE A 148 2.49 3.36 -2.41
C PHE A 148 1.02 3.06 -2.17
N GLU A 149 0.35 3.76 -1.26
CA GLU A 149 -1.09 3.64 -1.06
C GLU A 149 -1.85 4.03 -2.33
N LYS A 150 -1.49 5.17 -2.96
CA LYS A 150 -2.05 5.59 -4.24
C LYS A 150 -1.72 4.61 -5.37
N PHE A 151 -0.50 4.07 -5.38
CA PHE A 151 -0.09 3.05 -6.34
C PHE A 151 -0.95 1.79 -6.22
N CYS A 152 -1.08 1.22 -5.02
CA CYS A 152 -1.94 0.06 -4.76
C CYS A 152 -3.40 0.34 -5.14
N GLY A 153 -3.89 1.55 -4.85
CA GLY A 153 -5.24 1.98 -5.23
C GLY A 153 -5.51 1.97 -6.73
N LYS A 154 -4.49 2.22 -7.57
CA LYS A 154 -4.62 2.12 -9.04
C LYS A 154 -4.91 0.68 -9.52
N PHE A 155 -4.51 -0.31 -8.73
CA PHE A 155 -4.76 -1.73 -8.97
C PHE A 155 -5.89 -2.28 -8.10
N ASN A 156 -6.77 -1.40 -7.59
CA ASN A 156 -7.89 -1.74 -6.72
C ASN A 156 -7.47 -2.54 -5.46
N THR A 157 -6.23 -2.36 -4.99
CA THR A 157 -5.72 -2.97 -3.77
C THR A 157 -5.80 -1.96 -2.63
N LYS A 158 -6.49 -2.34 -1.55
CA LYS A 158 -6.63 -1.54 -0.33
C LYS A 158 -5.53 -1.89 0.67
N ILE A 159 -4.96 -0.89 1.35
CA ILE A 159 -4.08 -1.11 2.50
C ILE A 159 -4.87 -0.80 3.78
N ILE A 160 -4.87 -1.73 4.73
CA ILE A 160 -5.45 -1.58 6.07
C ILE A 160 -4.30 -1.46 7.06
N ILE A 161 -4.27 -0.35 7.80
CA ILE A 161 -3.31 -0.10 8.87
C ILE A 161 -4.04 -0.30 10.20
N VAL A 162 -3.47 -1.15 11.06
CA VAL A 162 -4.09 -1.50 12.34
C VAL A 162 -3.67 -0.56 13.47
N ASN A 163 -2.57 0.23 13.27
CA ASN A 163 -2.04 1.20 14.24
C ASN A 163 -1.77 0.61 15.62
N ASN A 164 -0.89 -0.36 15.71
CA ASN A 164 -0.39 -0.83 16.98
C ASN A 164 0.95 -0.13 17.31
N GLU A 165 0.90 0.94 18.10
CA GLU A 165 2.07 1.75 18.49
C GLU A 165 3.12 0.94 19.27
N THR A 166 2.70 -0.11 19.97
CA THR A 166 3.62 -0.97 20.76
C THR A 166 4.55 -1.83 19.91
N LEU A 167 4.25 -1.99 18.61
CA LEU A 167 5.02 -2.81 17.67
C LEU A 167 5.94 -2.00 16.73
N SER A 168 6.14 -0.70 16.99
CA SER A 168 7.09 0.13 16.24
C SER A 168 8.24 0.57 17.16
N PRO A 169 9.35 -0.18 17.26
CA PRO A 169 10.46 0.19 18.12
C PRO A 169 11.15 1.47 17.64
N ASN A 170 11.30 2.46 18.53
CA ASN A 170 12.08 3.66 18.26
C ASN A 170 13.53 3.36 17.87
N GLU A 171 14.07 2.23 18.33
CA GLU A 171 15.40 1.73 17.98
C GLU A 171 15.60 1.53 16.48
N GLU A 172 14.58 1.00 15.76
CA GLU A 172 14.66 0.86 14.30
C GLU A 172 14.77 2.20 13.58
N LEU A 173 14.05 3.22 14.07
CA LEU A 173 14.12 4.56 13.51
C LEU A 173 15.53 5.14 13.67
N VAL A 174 16.14 4.95 14.83
CA VAL A 174 17.53 5.41 15.10
C VAL A 174 18.51 4.70 14.17
N GLN A 175 18.39 3.38 13.98
CA GLN A 175 19.25 2.61 13.06
C GLN A 175 19.07 3.04 11.60
N ASP A 176 17.86 3.35 11.18
CA ASP A 176 17.59 3.87 9.85
C ASP A 176 18.22 5.25 9.64
N ILE A 177 18.14 6.15 10.64
CA ILE A 177 18.82 7.46 10.61
C ILE A 177 20.33 7.30 10.52
N ILE A 178 20.92 6.42 11.34
CA ILE A 178 22.36 6.10 11.29
C ILE A 178 22.75 5.60 9.90
N SER A 179 21.96 4.74 9.29
CA SER A 179 22.19 4.19 7.94
C SER A 179 22.17 5.29 6.87
N ILE A 180 21.22 6.22 6.96
CA ILE A 180 21.14 7.39 6.08
C ILE A 180 22.37 8.27 6.24
N LEU A 181 22.72 8.61 7.47
CA LEU A 181 23.90 9.43 7.78
C LEU A 181 25.18 8.77 7.29
N HIS A 182 25.30 7.44 7.41
CA HIS A 182 26.44 6.70 6.91
C HIS A 182 26.57 6.81 5.37
N VAL A 183 25.46 6.64 4.64
CA VAL A 183 25.45 6.80 3.17
C VAL A 183 25.87 8.22 2.76
N PHE A 184 25.35 9.25 3.43
CA PHE A 184 25.74 10.64 3.19
C PHE A 184 27.22 10.88 3.53
N SER A 185 27.67 10.37 4.66
CA SER A 185 29.07 10.48 5.09
C SER A 185 30.01 9.81 4.06
N CYS A 186 29.70 8.60 3.58
CA CYS A 186 30.49 7.93 2.54
C CYS A 186 30.55 8.75 1.26
N ARG A 187 29.45 9.36 0.82
CA ARG A 187 29.43 10.24 -0.35
C ARG A 187 30.27 11.50 -0.14
N LEU A 188 30.17 12.13 1.04
CA LEU A 188 30.97 13.30 1.40
C LEU A 188 32.47 12.96 1.48
N TYR A 189 32.84 11.77 2.00
CA TYR A 189 34.23 11.31 2.00
C TYR A 189 34.75 10.99 0.59
N GLY A 190 33.93 10.46 -0.28
CA GLY A 190 34.27 10.26 -1.70
C GLY A 190 34.52 11.57 -2.47
N LEU A 191 33.95 12.67 -1.97
CA LEU A 191 34.15 14.04 -2.48
C LEU A 191 35.34 14.77 -1.83
N ARG A 192 36.37 14.03 -1.36
CA ARG A 192 37.57 14.66 -0.73
C ARG A 192 38.17 15.79 -1.54
N LYS A 193 38.10 15.70 -2.88
CA LYS A 193 38.56 16.73 -3.80
C LYS A 193 37.80 18.06 -3.63
N TYR A 194 36.51 18.00 -3.33
CA TYR A 194 35.67 19.20 -3.11
C TYR A 194 35.72 19.68 -1.63
N LYS A 195 36.06 18.80 -0.71
CA LYS A 195 36.14 19.15 0.73
C LYS A 195 37.23 20.18 1.01
N ASN A 196 38.35 20.14 0.29
CA ASN A 196 39.41 21.12 0.41
C ASN A 196 38.97 22.47 -0.18
N GLN A 197 38.28 22.47 -1.34
CA GLN A 197 37.74 23.69 -1.94
C GLN A 197 36.68 24.36 -1.06
N ILE A 198 35.76 23.58 -0.42
CA ILE A 198 34.76 24.11 0.50
C ILE A 198 35.39 24.67 1.78
N LYS A 199 36.54 24.13 2.25
CA LYS A 199 37.26 24.64 3.40
C LYS A 199 38.10 25.92 3.09
N GLU A 200 38.47 26.08 1.83
CA GLU A 200 39.21 27.25 1.35
C GLU A 200 38.28 28.41 0.97
N ASP A 201 36.96 28.14 0.88
CA ASP A 201 35.95 29.17 0.67
C ASP A 201 35.62 29.85 2.03
N GLU A 202 36.14 31.06 2.21
CA GLU A 202 36.03 31.81 3.45
C GLU A 202 34.57 32.15 3.86
N GLU A 203 33.65 32.26 2.89
CA GLU A 203 32.24 32.52 3.15
C GLU A 203 31.54 31.30 3.77
N ILE A 204 31.76 30.13 3.19
CA ILE A 204 31.19 28.85 3.70
C ILE A 204 31.80 28.48 5.04
N ALA A 205 33.09 28.75 5.25
CA ALA A 205 33.77 28.52 6.53
C ALA A 205 33.20 29.39 7.66
N LYS A 206 32.80 30.63 7.37
CA LYS A 206 32.14 31.52 8.33
C LYS A 206 30.73 31.10 8.68
N GLU A 207 29.95 30.63 7.71
CA GLU A 207 28.58 30.10 7.95
C GLU A 207 28.59 28.84 8.81
N LEU A 208 29.51 27.92 8.58
CA LEU A 208 29.66 26.69 9.37
C LEU A 208 30.09 26.98 10.84
N GLN A 209 30.87 28.03 11.06
CA GLN A 209 31.24 28.45 12.42
C GLN A 209 30.09 29.17 13.14
N ASN A 210 29.27 29.94 12.45
CA ASN A 210 28.11 30.62 13.00
C ASN A 210 26.91 29.69 13.29
N GLY A 211 26.78 28.58 12.58
CA GLY A 211 25.72 27.55 12.79
C GLY A 211 25.92 26.74 14.07
N ASN A 212 27.09 26.79 14.72
CA ASN A 212 27.40 26.01 15.91
C ASN A 212 27.21 26.79 17.25
N LYS A 213 26.51 27.93 17.23
CA LYS A 213 26.13 28.59 18.50
C LYS A 213 24.90 27.92 19.08
N PRO A 214 24.95 27.35 20.30
CA PRO A 214 23.75 26.83 20.96
C PRO A 214 22.77 28.00 21.16
N ILE A 215 21.53 27.75 20.81
CA ILE A 215 20.41 28.64 21.10
C ILE A 215 20.29 28.67 22.62
N ALA A 216 20.52 29.85 23.22
CA ALA A 216 20.36 30.09 24.65
C ALA A 216 18.87 30.12 25.03
#